data_8fb0677c84e0d3a09b13a0cc391374f9
#
_entry.id   8fb0677c84e0d3a09b13a0cc391374f9
#
_cell.length_a   1.000
_cell.length_b   1.000
_cell.length_c   1.000
_cell.angle_alpha   90.00
_cell.angle_beta   90.00
_cell.angle_gamma   90.00
#
_symmetry.space_group_name_H-M   'P 1'
#
loop_
_entity.id
_entity.type
_entity.pdbx_description
1 polymer ?
#
loop_
_entity_poly.entity_id
_entity_poly.type
_entity_poly.pdbx_seq_one_letter_code
_entity_poly.pdbx_strand_id
1 'polypeptide(L)' 'MIGEISGVVHNHPSGDPTPSTQDVKMTLDIIAVAAPLGVTVHDHIIVGRHGHASLKGLRLI' A
#
# COMPACT_ATOMS: atom_id res chain seq x y z
N MET A 1 19.65 5.77 9.41
CA MET A 1 18.46 6.64 9.37
C MET A 1 17.23 5.81 9.68
N ILE A 2 16.37 6.33 10.54
CA ILE A 2 15.10 5.70 10.89
C ILE A 2 14.00 6.60 10.38
N GLY A 3 13.02 6.02 9.69
CA GLY A 3 11.91 6.77 9.17
C GLY A 3 10.63 5.93 9.10
N GLU A 4 9.52 6.60 8.95
CA GLU A 4 8.21 5.97 8.84
C GLU A 4 7.45 6.56 7.66
N ILE A 5 6.77 5.67 6.92
CA ILE A 5 5.78 6.07 5.93
C ILE A 5 4.44 5.66 6.49
N SER A 6 3.59 6.63 6.87
CA SER A 6 2.29 6.32 7.45
C SER A 6 1.35 5.67 6.44
N GLY A 7 1.52 5.94 5.14
CA GLY A 7 0.76 5.25 4.13
C GLY A 7 1.23 5.56 2.72
N VAL A 8 0.93 4.64 1.82
CA VAL A 8 1.09 4.82 0.38
C VAL A 8 -0.31 4.91 -0.20
N VAL A 9 -0.54 5.87 -1.09
CA VAL A 9 -1.86 6.06 -1.72
C VAL A 9 -1.76 5.74 -3.20
N HIS A 10 -2.69 4.94 -3.69
CA HIS A 10 -2.76 4.52 -5.08
C HIS A 10 -4.19 4.75 -5.60
N ASN A 11 -4.31 5.42 -6.73
CA ASN A 11 -5.60 5.72 -7.33
C ASN A 11 -5.84 4.79 -8.52
N HIS A 12 -6.96 4.06 -8.50
CA HIS A 12 -7.35 3.18 -9.61
C HIS A 12 -8.20 3.95 -10.62
N PRO A 13 -7.74 4.13 -11.87
CA PRO A 13 -8.51 4.86 -12.88
C PRO A 13 -9.87 4.25 -13.18
N SER A 14 -10.02 2.93 -13.01
CA SER A 14 -11.30 2.24 -13.20
C SER A 14 -12.35 2.62 -12.16
N GLY A 15 -11.92 3.19 -11.03
CA GLY A 15 -12.81 3.54 -9.93
C GLY A 15 -13.05 2.40 -8.94
N ASP A 16 -12.59 1.19 -9.24
CA ASP A 16 -12.70 0.03 -8.34
C ASP A 16 -11.48 -0.03 -7.43
N PRO A 17 -11.64 0.13 -6.09
CA PRO A 17 -10.52 0.12 -5.16
C PRO A 17 -10.03 -1.28 -4.79
N THR A 18 -10.61 -2.34 -5.37
CA THR A 18 -10.19 -3.71 -5.07
C THR A 18 -8.71 -3.90 -5.40
N PRO A 19 -7.88 -4.36 -4.45
CA PRO A 19 -6.48 -4.59 -4.71
C PRO A 19 -6.26 -5.68 -5.74
N SER A 20 -5.35 -5.43 -6.68
CA SER A 20 -4.90 -6.45 -7.63
C SER A 20 -3.71 -7.21 -7.04
N THR A 21 -3.38 -8.37 -7.62
CA THR A 21 -2.17 -9.11 -7.28
C THR A 21 -0.93 -8.23 -7.46
N GLN A 22 -0.93 -7.42 -8.49
CA GLN A 22 0.17 -6.51 -8.79
C GLN A 22 0.31 -5.42 -7.73
N ASP A 23 -0.81 -4.90 -7.22
CA ASP A 23 -0.80 -3.90 -6.14
C ASP A 23 -0.17 -4.49 -4.87
N VAL A 24 -0.55 -5.69 -4.51
CA VAL A 24 0.00 -6.37 -3.33
C VAL A 24 1.50 -6.62 -3.51
N LYS A 25 1.90 -7.12 -4.67
CA LYS A 25 3.31 -7.38 -4.97
C LYS A 25 4.14 -6.11 -4.89
N MET A 26 3.65 -5.02 -5.49
CA MET A 26 4.35 -3.73 -5.46
C MET A 26 4.53 -3.24 -4.02
N THR A 27 3.50 -3.38 -3.20
CA THR A 27 3.54 -2.97 -1.80
C THR A 27 4.57 -3.79 -1.01
N LEU A 28 4.57 -5.10 -1.21
CA LEU A 28 5.55 -5.98 -0.55
C LEU A 28 6.97 -5.65 -0.99
N ASP A 29 7.18 -5.30 -2.25
CA ASP A 29 8.47 -4.87 -2.76
C ASP A 29 8.93 -3.57 -2.10
N ILE A 30 8.02 -2.61 -1.93
CA ILE A 30 8.31 -1.35 -1.23
C ILE A 30 8.71 -1.62 0.21
N ILE A 31 7.99 -2.49 0.91
CA ILE A 31 8.29 -2.86 2.28
C ILE A 31 9.68 -3.51 2.36
N ALA A 32 9.98 -4.41 1.44
CA ALA A 32 11.27 -5.11 1.42
C ALA A 32 12.45 -4.16 1.18
N VAL A 33 12.27 -3.15 0.33
CA VAL A 33 13.30 -2.13 0.08
C VAL A 33 13.43 -1.17 1.25
N ALA A 34 12.31 -0.81 1.86
CA ALA A 34 12.29 0.17 2.95
C ALA A 34 12.92 -0.38 4.25
N ALA A 35 12.72 -1.66 4.54
CA ALA A 35 13.19 -2.27 5.79
C ALA A 35 14.71 -2.10 6.02
N PRO A 36 15.60 -2.40 5.05
CA PRO A 36 17.03 -2.19 5.24
C PRO A 36 17.42 -0.73 5.46
N LEU A 37 16.57 0.19 5.04
CA LEU A 37 16.79 1.63 5.21
C LEU A 37 16.26 2.16 6.53
N GLY A 38 15.68 1.29 7.38
CA GLY A 38 15.09 1.69 8.63
C GLY A 38 13.76 2.43 8.46
N VAL A 39 13.06 2.19 7.35
CA VAL A 39 11.78 2.82 7.05
C VAL A 39 10.66 1.80 7.23
N THR A 40 9.62 2.16 7.97
CA THR A 40 8.44 1.33 8.19
C THR A 40 7.28 1.85 7.37
N VAL A 41 6.66 0.98 6.56
CA VAL A 41 5.44 1.29 5.81
C VAL A 41 4.25 0.78 6.63
N HIS A 42 3.36 1.67 7.05
CA HIS A 42 2.22 1.32 7.90
C HIS A 42 1.03 0.79 7.11
N ASP A 43 0.80 1.31 5.92
CA ASP A 43 -0.35 0.90 5.12
C ASP A 43 -0.19 1.30 3.65
N HIS A 44 -1.04 0.73 2.80
CA HIS A 44 -1.21 1.13 1.40
C HIS A 44 -2.71 1.25 1.14
N ILE A 45 -3.15 2.44 0.79
CA ILE A 45 -4.56 2.75 0.55
C ILE A 45 -4.79 2.85 -0.96
N ILE A 46 -5.76 2.09 -1.46
CA ILE A 46 -6.18 2.19 -2.85
C ILE A 46 -7.49 2.97 -2.88
N VAL A 47 -7.52 4.07 -3.60
CA VAL A 47 -8.67 4.95 -3.69
C VAL A 47 -9.41 4.68 -4.99
N GLY A 48 -10.72 4.41 -4.89
CA GLY A 48 -11.62 4.31 -6.02
C GLY A 48 -12.60 5.46 -6.05
N ARG A 49 -13.55 5.39 -6.98
CA ARG A 49 -14.54 6.46 -7.16
C ARG A 49 -15.47 6.63 -5.96
N HIS A 50 -15.88 5.53 -5.36
CA HIS A 50 -16.87 5.52 -4.29
C HIS A 50 -16.36 4.90 -2.99
N GLY A 51 -15.06 4.72 -2.86
CA GLY A 51 -14.51 4.11 -1.65
C GLY A 51 -13.02 3.93 -1.72
N HIS A 52 -12.51 3.24 -0.72
CA HIS A 52 -11.09 2.95 -0.62
C HIS A 52 -10.88 1.56 -0.01
N ALA A 53 -9.69 1.00 -0.22
CA ALA A 53 -9.29 -0.25 0.39
C ALA A 53 -7.93 -0.09 1.06
N SER A 54 -7.82 -0.55 2.30
CA SER A 54 -6.58 -0.61 3.05
C SER A 54 -6.00 -2.00 2.94
N LEU A 55 -4.80 -2.16 2.40
CA LEU A 55 -4.17 -3.47 2.29
C LEU A 55 -3.89 -4.08 3.66
N LYS A 56 -3.54 -3.26 4.64
CA LYS A 56 -3.36 -3.72 6.01
C LYS A 56 -4.69 -4.14 6.63
N GLY A 57 -5.75 -3.36 6.41
CA GLY A 57 -7.09 -3.70 6.88
C GLY A 57 -7.61 -4.99 6.27
N LEU A 58 -7.23 -5.30 5.03
CA LEU A 58 -7.57 -6.55 4.36
C LEU A 58 -6.59 -7.69 4.67
N ARG A 59 -5.58 -7.44 5.49
CA ARG A 59 -4.53 -8.39 5.87
C ARG A 59 -3.72 -8.90 4.69
N LEU A 60 -3.51 -8.06 3.70
CA LEU A 60 -2.68 -8.37 2.53
C LEU A 60 -1.22 -7.98 2.72
N ILE A 61 -0.97 -7.16 3.72
CA ILE A 61 0.39 -6.78 4.11
C ILE A 61 0.55 -6.84 5.62
#